data_cca0bc6fb3e3fdf710f14b800fb26ad5
#
_entry.id   cca0bc6fb3e3fdf710f14b800fb26ad5
#
_cell.length_a   1.000
_cell.length_b   1.000
_cell.length_c   1.000
_cell.angle_alpha   90.00
_cell.angle_beta   90.00
_cell.angle_gamma   90.00
#
_symmetry.space_group_name_H-M   'P 1'
#
loop_
_entity.id
_entity.type
_entity.pdbx_description
1 polymer ?
#
loop_
_entity_poly.entity_id
_entity_poly.type
_entity_poly.pdbx_seq_one_letter_code
_entity_poly.pdbx_strand_id
1 'polypeptide(L)'
;SLLKEEQKKFLENLNRITDLNSGTLKTIKRLSMQISARNQIIGTIEKISLGAVNSEIQMKLKSGKSIVSIITNSSVENLGLAINDKVVAVIKSSNVLLSTQTNLKLSARNSLNGNIEEIIIGSVNAEVVVNIGNEDKIVAIVTINSIENMGLKVGASVDVIIKASDIMIGK
;
A
#
# COMPACT_ATOMS: atom_id res chain seq x y z
N SER A 1 7.67 -8.17 42.51
CA SER A 1 8.42 -6.92 42.66
C SER A 1 8.37 -6.18 41.30
N LEU A 2 8.33 -4.85 41.32
CA LEU A 2 8.32 -3.96 40.13
C LEU A 2 9.40 -4.35 39.10
N LEU A 3 10.58 -4.71 39.53
CA LEU A 3 11.69 -5.15 38.67
C LEU A 3 11.36 -6.41 37.83
N LYS A 4 10.60 -7.36 38.41
CA LYS A 4 10.17 -8.57 37.67
C LYS A 4 9.10 -8.28 36.63
N GLU A 5 8.21 -7.32 36.89
CA GLU A 5 7.20 -6.87 35.93
C GLU A 5 7.82 -6.09 34.77
N GLU A 6 8.80 -5.23 35.06
CA GLU A 6 9.53 -4.49 34.01
C GLU A 6 10.37 -5.43 33.14
N GLN A 7 11.03 -6.41 33.74
CA GLN A 7 11.77 -7.45 32.99
C GLN A 7 10.81 -8.28 32.11
N LYS A 8 9.64 -8.63 32.63
CA LYS A 8 8.62 -9.37 31.86
C LYS A 8 8.10 -8.56 30.67
N LYS A 9 7.78 -7.27 30.88
CA LYS A 9 7.39 -6.35 29.81
C LYS A 9 8.48 -6.15 28.76
N PHE A 10 9.75 -6.08 29.21
CA PHE A 10 10.89 -5.96 28.31
C PHE A 10 11.08 -7.22 27.45
N LEU A 11 10.97 -8.41 28.05
CA LEU A 11 11.03 -9.70 27.33
C LEU A 11 9.85 -9.90 26.38
N GLU A 12 8.65 -9.51 26.79
CA GLU A 12 7.48 -9.52 25.93
C GLU A 12 7.65 -8.58 24.74
N ASN A 13 8.23 -7.40 24.94
CA ASN A 13 8.54 -6.46 23.87
C ASN A 13 9.65 -6.97 22.95
N LEU A 14 10.69 -7.60 23.48
CA LEU A 14 11.75 -8.26 22.69
C LEU A 14 11.18 -9.41 21.85
N ASN A 15 10.36 -10.28 22.43
CA ASN A 15 9.69 -11.38 21.71
C ASN A 15 8.70 -10.87 20.66
N ARG A 16 8.21 -9.65 20.84
CA ARG A 16 7.41 -8.97 19.82
C ARG A 16 8.25 -8.45 18.66
N ILE A 17 9.52 -8.15 18.85
CA ILE A 17 10.44 -7.56 17.86
C ILE A 17 11.25 -8.63 17.12
N THR A 18 11.51 -9.78 17.74
CA THR A 18 12.28 -10.87 17.15
C THR A 18 11.42 -12.10 16.90
N ASP A 19 11.55 -12.70 15.73
CA ASP A 19 11.09 -14.06 15.48
C ASP A 19 12.17 -15.02 15.97
N LEU A 20 11.95 -15.62 17.13
CA LEU A 20 12.91 -16.53 17.77
C LEU A 20 13.23 -17.78 16.93
N ASN A 21 12.38 -18.12 15.95
CA ASN A 21 12.58 -19.26 15.05
C ASN A 21 13.41 -18.94 13.82
N SER A 22 13.50 -17.67 13.40
CA SER A 22 14.21 -17.27 12.19
C SER A 22 15.37 -16.33 12.44
N GLY A 23 15.55 -15.82 13.66
CA GLY A 23 16.55 -14.80 13.96
C GLY A 23 16.38 -13.48 13.22
N THR A 24 15.29 -13.35 12.46
CA THR A 24 15.00 -12.18 11.66
C THR A 24 14.14 -11.20 12.46
N LEU A 25 14.59 -9.96 12.53
CA LEU A 25 13.81 -8.88 13.15
C LEU A 25 12.45 -8.79 12.43
N LYS A 26 11.37 -9.00 13.19
CA LYS A 26 9.97 -8.72 12.73
C LYS A 26 9.73 -7.24 12.43
N THR A 27 10.78 -6.47 12.27
CA THR A 27 10.82 -5.01 12.17
C THR A 27 10.00 -4.47 10.99
N ILE A 28 9.81 -5.27 9.95
CA ILE A 28 9.20 -4.78 8.70
C ILE A 28 7.67 -4.70 8.79
N LYS A 29 7.04 -5.54 9.61
CA LYS A 29 5.56 -5.51 9.77
C LYS A 29 5.06 -4.43 10.74
N ARG A 30 5.93 -3.77 11.48
CA ARG A 30 5.58 -2.86 12.57
C ARG A 30 5.95 -1.41 12.38
N LEU A 31 6.60 -1.08 11.29
CA LEU A 31 6.68 0.30 10.81
C LEU A 31 5.42 0.70 10.02
N SER A 32 4.39 -0.15 10.00
CA SER A 32 3.09 0.30 9.54
C SER A 32 2.59 1.37 10.50
N MET A 33 2.54 2.59 10.02
CA MET A 33 1.95 3.69 10.76
C MET A 33 0.55 3.28 11.21
N GLN A 34 0.20 3.57 12.47
CA GLN A 34 -1.16 3.32 12.96
C GLN A 34 -2.11 4.38 12.38
N ILE A 35 -2.46 4.17 11.12
CA ILE A 35 -3.39 5.01 10.39
C ILE A 35 -4.54 4.17 9.85
N SER A 36 -5.68 4.80 9.61
CA SER A 36 -6.89 4.11 9.12
C SER A 36 -6.84 3.70 7.65
N ALA A 37 -5.78 4.08 6.91
CA ALA A 37 -5.63 3.66 5.52
C ALA A 37 -5.31 2.16 5.44
N ARG A 38 -6.11 1.43 4.66
CA ARG A 38 -5.98 -0.03 4.49
C ARG A 38 -4.72 -0.42 3.72
N ASN A 39 -4.32 0.39 2.75
CA ASN A 39 -3.18 0.09 1.89
C ASN A 39 -1.95 0.84 2.40
N GLN A 40 -0.98 0.07 2.85
CA GLN A 40 0.34 0.53 3.26
C GLN A 40 1.35 -0.41 2.61
N ILE A 41 1.93 0.03 1.49
CA ILE A 41 2.77 -0.81 0.64
C ILE A 41 4.20 -0.28 0.67
N ILE A 42 5.14 -1.13 1.02
CA ILE A 42 6.56 -0.78 1.05
C ILE A 42 7.11 -0.73 -0.37
N GLY A 43 7.79 0.35 -0.69
CA GLY A 43 8.50 0.52 -1.94
C GLY A 43 9.88 1.15 -1.75
N THR A 44 10.67 1.13 -2.79
CA THR A 44 11.97 1.80 -2.86
C THR A 44 11.91 2.91 -3.89
N ILE A 45 12.31 4.11 -3.53
CA ILE A 45 12.31 5.27 -4.45
C ILE A 45 13.31 5.03 -5.58
N GLU A 46 12.83 5.03 -6.82
CA GLU A 46 13.65 4.91 -8.02
C GLU A 46 13.95 6.27 -8.67
N LYS A 47 13.00 7.21 -8.57
CA LYS A 47 13.09 8.51 -9.20
C LYS A 47 12.33 9.58 -8.44
N ILE A 48 12.91 10.75 -8.36
CA ILE A 48 12.28 11.98 -7.85
C ILE A 48 12.36 13.03 -8.97
N SER A 49 11.22 13.51 -9.41
CA SER A 49 11.12 14.57 -10.43
C SER A 49 10.52 15.81 -9.79
N LEU A 50 11.37 16.81 -9.54
CA LEU A 50 10.97 18.06 -8.90
C LEU A 50 10.22 18.95 -9.89
N GLY A 51 9.04 19.42 -9.53
CA GLY A 51 8.31 20.48 -10.23
C GLY A 51 8.41 21.81 -9.47
N ALA A 52 7.64 22.79 -9.92
CA ALA A 52 7.63 24.12 -9.28
C ALA A 52 7.02 24.10 -7.86
N VAL A 53 5.99 23.30 -7.63
CA VAL A 53 5.25 23.21 -6.36
C VAL A 53 5.16 21.76 -5.85
N ASN A 54 4.95 20.83 -6.76
CA ASN A 54 4.79 19.41 -6.47
C ASN A 54 5.89 18.60 -7.15
N SER A 55 6.16 17.44 -6.59
CA SER A 55 7.13 16.48 -7.10
C SER A 55 6.46 15.15 -7.40
N GLU A 56 6.91 14.48 -8.45
CA GLU A 56 6.58 13.08 -8.71
C GLU A 56 7.62 12.17 -8.03
N ILE A 57 7.13 11.21 -7.29
CA ILE A 57 7.93 10.18 -6.63
C ILE A 57 7.58 8.84 -7.27
N GLN A 58 8.51 8.27 -8.00
CA GLN A 58 8.36 6.92 -8.53
C GLN A 58 9.03 5.94 -7.59
N MET A 59 8.28 4.92 -7.19
CA MET A 59 8.78 3.87 -6.31
C MET A 59 8.51 2.49 -6.90
N LYS A 60 9.46 1.58 -6.70
CA LYS A 60 9.37 0.18 -7.06
C LYS A 60 8.84 -0.63 -5.90
N LEU A 61 7.82 -1.42 -6.15
CA LEU A 61 7.21 -2.34 -5.19
C LEU A 61 7.94 -3.69 -5.19
N LYS A 62 7.66 -4.50 -4.19
CA LYS A 62 8.18 -5.88 -4.08
C LYS A 62 7.73 -6.76 -5.26
N SER A 63 6.55 -6.51 -5.81
CA SER A 63 6.04 -7.14 -7.04
C SER A 63 6.87 -6.87 -8.29
N GLY A 64 7.82 -5.93 -8.23
CA GLY A 64 8.57 -5.44 -9.39
C GLY A 64 7.84 -4.38 -10.19
N LYS A 65 6.57 -4.08 -9.85
CA LYS A 65 5.80 -2.99 -10.45
C LYS A 65 6.22 -1.66 -9.84
N SER A 66 6.04 -0.58 -10.60
CA SER A 66 6.30 0.78 -10.12
C SER A 66 5.00 1.54 -9.96
N ILE A 67 4.94 2.38 -8.94
CA ILE A 67 3.86 3.35 -8.72
C ILE A 67 4.42 4.76 -8.61
N VAL A 68 3.59 5.73 -8.97
CA VAL A 68 3.94 7.16 -8.94
C VAL A 68 3.02 7.87 -7.97
N SER A 69 3.61 8.61 -7.04
CA SER A 69 2.92 9.53 -6.14
C SER A 69 3.24 10.98 -6.52
N ILE A 70 2.30 11.89 -6.33
CA ILE A 70 2.52 13.33 -6.42
C ILE A 70 2.33 13.92 -5.03
N ILE A 71 3.40 14.51 -4.51
CA ILE A 71 3.43 15.21 -3.21
C ILE A 71 4.02 16.60 -3.36
N THR A 72 3.86 17.45 -2.35
CA THR A 72 4.46 18.79 -2.38
C THR A 72 5.98 18.75 -2.25
N ASN A 73 6.66 19.74 -2.80
CA ASN A 73 8.12 19.86 -2.64
C ASN A 73 8.51 19.95 -1.16
N SER A 74 7.73 20.67 -0.35
CA SER A 74 7.96 20.76 1.11
C SER A 74 7.84 19.39 1.79
N SER A 75 6.96 18.51 1.31
CA SER A 75 6.89 17.14 1.85
C SER A 75 8.13 16.31 1.49
N VAL A 76 8.68 16.49 0.28
CA VAL A 76 9.94 15.84 -0.12
C VAL A 76 11.08 16.27 0.82
N GLU A 77 11.17 17.56 1.10
CA GLU A 77 12.19 18.14 1.99
C GLU A 77 12.00 17.67 3.44
N ASN A 78 10.78 17.80 3.98
CA ASN A 78 10.48 17.45 5.36
C ASN A 78 10.70 15.98 5.67
N LEU A 79 10.40 15.09 4.72
CA LEU A 79 10.66 13.65 4.84
C LEU A 79 12.12 13.28 4.47
N GLY A 80 12.89 14.22 3.94
CA GLY A 80 14.26 13.98 3.49
C GLY A 80 14.33 12.83 2.49
N LEU A 81 13.45 12.83 1.48
CA LEU A 81 13.37 11.75 0.51
C LEU A 81 14.54 11.76 -0.46
N ALA A 82 15.13 10.59 -0.67
CA ALA A 82 16.22 10.37 -1.61
C ALA A 82 16.01 9.09 -2.42
N ILE A 83 16.68 8.98 -3.55
CA ILE A 83 16.71 7.76 -4.35
C ILE A 83 17.27 6.62 -3.50
N ASN A 84 16.73 5.42 -3.66
CA ASN A 84 16.98 4.20 -2.89
C ASN A 84 16.42 4.19 -1.45
N ASP A 85 15.74 5.24 -1.01
CA ASP A 85 15.02 5.19 0.27
C ASP A 85 13.88 4.16 0.22
N LYS A 86 13.75 3.41 1.32
CA LYS A 86 12.56 2.61 1.58
C LYS A 86 11.49 3.50 2.19
N VAL A 87 10.33 3.49 1.57
CA VAL A 87 9.18 4.30 1.97
C VAL A 87 7.90 3.47 1.94
N VAL A 88 6.87 3.99 2.54
CA VAL A 88 5.54 3.37 2.54
C VAL A 88 4.60 4.20 1.68
N ALA A 89 4.03 3.59 0.66
CA ALA A 89 2.90 4.16 -0.06
C ALA A 89 1.62 3.92 0.74
N VAL A 90 0.93 4.98 1.07
CA VAL A 90 -0.30 4.96 1.87
C VAL A 90 -1.46 5.38 0.99
N ILE A 91 -2.44 4.48 0.83
CA ILE A 91 -3.55 4.69 -0.10
C ILE A 91 -4.86 4.33 0.61
N LYS A 92 -5.80 5.25 0.59
CA LYS A 92 -7.14 4.98 1.09
C LYS A 92 -7.88 4.03 0.15
N SER A 93 -8.43 2.95 0.68
CA SER A 93 -9.11 1.91 -0.13
C SER A 93 -10.30 2.44 -0.93
N SER A 94 -10.95 3.52 -0.46
CA SER A 94 -12.02 4.20 -1.19
C SER A 94 -11.55 5.01 -2.39
N ASN A 95 -10.24 5.26 -2.53
CA ASN A 95 -9.65 5.96 -3.67
C ASN A 95 -9.08 5.00 -4.72
N VAL A 96 -9.24 3.70 -4.51
CA VAL A 96 -8.81 2.66 -5.43
C VAL A 96 -9.98 2.30 -6.34
N LEU A 97 -9.78 2.43 -7.64
CA LEU A 97 -10.73 2.01 -8.68
C LEU A 97 -10.33 0.66 -9.24
N LEU A 98 -11.30 -0.10 -9.70
CA LEU A 98 -11.09 -1.37 -10.39
C LEU A 98 -11.65 -1.30 -11.82
N SER A 99 -10.97 -1.95 -12.75
CA SER A 99 -11.45 -2.14 -14.11
C SER A 99 -11.27 -3.58 -14.55
N THR A 100 -12.28 -4.13 -15.20
CA THR A 100 -12.21 -5.42 -15.91
C THR A 100 -11.65 -5.28 -17.32
N GLN A 101 -11.54 -4.03 -17.81
CA GLN A 101 -10.90 -3.72 -19.09
C GLN A 101 -9.46 -3.33 -18.86
N THR A 102 -8.55 -3.92 -19.61
CA THR A 102 -7.11 -3.62 -19.54
C THR A 102 -6.74 -2.48 -20.49
N ASN A 103 -5.66 -1.78 -20.15
CA ASN A 103 -5.09 -0.70 -20.99
C ASN A 103 -6.04 0.47 -21.28
N LEU A 104 -6.89 0.82 -20.34
CA LEU A 104 -7.70 2.02 -20.43
C LEU A 104 -6.82 3.28 -20.47
N LYS A 105 -7.11 4.19 -21.39
CA LYS A 105 -6.48 5.53 -21.41
C LYS A 105 -7.18 6.42 -20.40
N LEU A 106 -6.62 6.51 -19.21
CA LEU A 106 -7.13 7.33 -18.11
C LEU A 106 -6.11 8.39 -17.70
N SER A 107 -6.59 9.47 -17.09
CA SER A 107 -5.71 10.46 -16.46
C SER A 107 -5.07 9.97 -15.14
N ALA A 108 -5.50 8.83 -14.62
CA ALA A 108 -4.87 8.19 -13.47
C ALA A 108 -3.50 7.61 -13.86
N ARG A 109 -2.45 8.01 -13.15
CA ARG A 109 -1.08 7.64 -13.49
C ARG A 109 -0.76 6.17 -13.20
N ASN A 110 -1.42 5.58 -12.20
CA ASN A 110 -1.16 4.21 -11.77
C ASN A 110 -2.28 3.28 -12.26
N SER A 111 -1.90 2.29 -13.05
CA SER A 111 -2.74 1.17 -13.46
C SER A 111 -1.92 -0.11 -13.32
N LEU A 112 -2.35 -0.97 -12.40
CA LEU A 112 -1.62 -2.17 -12.01
C LEU A 112 -2.51 -3.38 -12.22
N ASN A 113 -2.13 -4.26 -13.13
CA ASN A 113 -2.84 -5.51 -13.33
C ASN A 113 -2.62 -6.47 -12.15
N GLY A 114 -3.67 -7.14 -11.73
CA GLY A 114 -3.65 -8.14 -10.68
C GLY A 114 -4.82 -9.08 -10.74
N ASN A 115 -4.86 -10.01 -9.81
CA ASN A 115 -5.95 -10.98 -9.69
C ASN A 115 -6.68 -10.79 -8.36
N ILE A 116 -8.00 -10.85 -8.37
CA ILE A 116 -8.81 -10.79 -7.17
C ILE A 116 -8.53 -12.04 -6.33
N GLU A 117 -8.04 -11.83 -5.12
CA GLU A 117 -7.74 -12.91 -4.17
C GLU A 117 -8.88 -13.14 -3.19
N GLU A 118 -9.58 -12.09 -2.79
CA GLU A 118 -10.68 -12.15 -1.81
C GLU A 118 -11.70 -11.05 -2.08
N ILE A 119 -12.95 -11.34 -1.80
CA ILE A 119 -14.06 -10.38 -1.80
C ILE A 119 -14.81 -10.53 -0.48
N ILE A 120 -14.85 -9.47 0.34
CA ILE A 120 -15.56 -9.44 1.61
C ILE A 120 -16.80 -8.57 1.43
N ILE A 121 -17.95 -9.20 1.40
CA ILE A 121 -19.26 -8.53 1.20
C ILE A 121 -19.76 -7.93 2.52
N GLY A 122 -20.00 -6.63 2.51
CA GLY A 122 -20.69 -5.92 3.58
C GLY A 122 -22.17 -5.70 3.24
N SER A 123 -22.86 -4.83 3.98
CA SER A 123 -24.26 -4.51 3.72
C SER A 123 -24.50 -3.57 2.53
N VAL A 124 -23.55 -2.69 2.25
CA VAL A 124 -23.64 -1.67 1.18
C VAL A 124 -22.43 -1.73 0.25
N ASN A 125 -21.26 -1.93 0.82
CA ASN A 125 -19.97 -1.96 0.12
C ASN A 125 -19.32 -3.33 0.30
N ALA A 126 -18.37 -3.62 -0.57
CA ALA A 126 -17.49 -4.78 -0.47
C ALA A 126 -16.03 -4.33 -0.46
N GLU A 127 -15.20 -5.06 0.25
CA GLU A 127 -13.74 -4.97 0.12
C GLU A 127 -13.28 -5.99 -0.91
N VAL A 128 -12.50 -5.55 -1.89
CA VAL A 128 -11.90 -6.41 -2.90
C VAL A 128 -10.39 -6.38 -2.69
N VAL A 129 -9.80 -7.53 -2.39
CA VAL A 129 -8.37 -7.70 -2.23
C VAL A 129 -7.78 -8.18 -3.55
N VAL A 130 -6.91 -7.37 -4.14
CA VAL A 130 -6.23 -7.68 -5.40
C VAL A 130 -4.75 -7.95 -5.15
N ASN A 131 -4.29 -9.13 -5.55
CA ASN A 131 -2.88 -9.48 -5.55
C ASN A 131 -2.25 -8.96 -6.84
N ILE A 132 -1.33 -8.02 -6.74
CA ILE A 132 -0.61 -7.42 -7.87
C ILE A 132 0.74 -8.06 -8.16
N GLY A 133 1.04 -9.16 -7.49
CA GLY A 133 2.26 -9.94 -7.64
C GLY A 133 3.13 -9.94 -6.39
N ASN A 134 3.89 -11.01 -6.21
CA ASN A 134 4.87 -11.19 -5.14
C ASN A 134 4.35 -10.81 -3.73
N GLU A 135 3.10 -11.18 -3.45
CA GLU A 135 2.37 -10.90 -2.20
C GLU A 135 2.05 -9.42 -1.94
N ASP A 136 2.33 -8.52 -2.87
CA ASP A 136 1.82 -7.15 -2.79
C ASP A 136 0.32 -7.16 -3.07
N LYS A 137 -0.46 -6.65 -2.12
CA LYS A 137 -1.92 -6.63 -2.17
C LYS A 137 -2.43 -5.21 -2.06
N ILE A 138 -3.48 -4.93 -2.82
CA ILE A 138 -4.21 -3.67 -2.77
C ILE A 138 -5.69 -3.96 -2.48
N VAL A 139 -6.22 -3.26 -1.49
CA VAL A 139 -7.63 -3.33 -1.10
C VAL A 139 -8.38 -2.17 -1.71
N ALA A 140 -9.44 -2.47 -2.44
CA ALA A 140 -10.41 -1.51 -2.94
C ALA A 140 -11.74 -1.66 -2.20
N ILE A 141 -12.37 -0.55 -1.85
CA ILE A 141 -13.78 -0.54 -1.40
C ILE A 141 -14.64 -0.12 -2.57
N VAL A 142 -15.55 -1.01 -2.96
CA VAL A 142 -16.49 -0.80 -4.06
C VAL A 142 -17.92 -1.08 -3.59
N THR A 143 -18.93 -0.60 -4.32
CA THR A 143 -20.32 -0.92 -4.00
C THR A 143 -20.66 -2.35 -4.39
N ILE A 144 -21.63 -2.96 -3.71
CA ILE A 144 -22.14 -4.30 -4.09
C ILE A 144 -22.65 -4.29 -5.53
N ASN A 145 -23.34 -3.22 -5.92
CA ASN A 145 -23.78 -3.05 -7.30
C ASN A 145 -22.64 -3.07 -8.33
N SER A 146 -21.47 -2.52 -7.98
CA SER A 146 -20.26 -2.61 -8.83
C SER A 146 -19.75 -4.05 -8.95
N ILE A 147 -19.77 -4.83 -7.87
CA ILE A 147 -19.43 -6.26 -7.89
C ILE A 147 -20.29 -7.00 -8.89
N GLU A 148 -21.60 -6.80 -8.81
CA GLU A 148 -22.58 -7.47 -9.66
C GLU A 148 -22.46 -7.04 -11.13
N ASN A 149 -22.46 -5.72 -11.39
CA ASN A 149 -22.42 -5.18 -12.76
C ASN A 149 -21.11 -5.50 -13.50
N MET A 150 -20.00 -5.55 -12.80
CA MET A 150 -18.70 -5.89 -13.36
C MET A 150 -18.41 -7.39 -13.37
N GLY A 151 -19.25 -8.19 -12.71
CA GLY A 151 -19.04 -9.62 -12.57
C GLY A 151 -17.75 -9.97 -11.82
N LEU A 152 -17.41 -9.17 -10.80
CA LEU A 152 -16.17 -9.39 -10.03
C LEU A 152 -16.28 -10.67 -9.22
N LYS A 153 -15.27 -11.51 -9.32
CA LYS A 153 -15.17 -12.78 -8.60
C LYS A 153 -13.72 -13.11 -8.26
N VAL A 154 -13.51 -13.92 -7.25
CA VAL A 154 -12.17 -14.44 -6.90
C VAL A 154 -11.54 -15.12 -8.11
N GLY A 155 -10.27 -14.84 -8.36
CA GLY A 155 -9.51 -15.33 -9.50
C GLY A 155 -9.62 -14.46 -10.76
N ALA A 156 -10.57 -13.51 -10.83
CA ALA A 156 -10.69 -12.60 -11.97
C ALA A 156 -9.51 -11.65 -12.07
N SER A 157 -9.05 -11.40 -13.29
CA SER A 157 -8.04 -10.37 -13.58
C SER A 157 -8.70 -9.00 -13.62
N VAL A 158 -8.08 -8.03 -12.95
CA VAL A 158 -8.52 -6.64 -12.92
C VAL A 158 -7.32 -5.70 -12.97
N ASP A 159 -7.55 -4.49 -13.47
CA ASP A 159 -6.60 -3.39 -13.30
C ASP A 159 -7.00 -2.57 -12.08
N VAL A 160 -6.05 -2.36 -11.18
CA VAL A 160 -6.13 -1.47 -10.04
C VAL A 160 -5.70 -0.08 -10.49
N ILE A 161 -6.58 0.90 -10.38
CA ILE A 161 -6.37 2.25 -10.91
C ILE A 161 -6.34 3.24 -9.74
N ILE A 162 -5.26 4.02 -9.66
CA ILE A 162 -5.04 4.97 -8.57
C ILE A 162 -4.45 6.26 -9.13
N LYS A 163 -5.02 7.41 -8.78
CA LYS A 163 -4.43 8.69 -9.09
C LYS A 163 -3.14 8.91 -8.28
N ALA A 164 -2.13 9.45 -8.90
CA ALA A 164 -0.86 9.75 -8.22
C ALA A 164 -1.04 10.70 -7.03
N SER A 165 -1.99 11.63 -7.10
CA SER A 165 -2.34 12.54 -6.00
C SER A 165 -3.03 11.88 -4.81
N ASP A 166 -3.53 10.65 -4.97
CA ASP A 166 -4.19 9.90 -3.89
C ASP A 166 -3.23 8.96 -3.16
N ILE A 167 -1.96 8.95 -3.55
CA ILE A 167 -0.91 8.17 -2.90
C ILE A 167 -0.09 9.09 -2.00
N MET A 168 -0.18 8.87 -0.70
CA MET A 168 0.66 9.52 0.30
C MET A 168 1.96 8.72 0.48
N ILE A 169 3.02 9.39 0.93
CA ILE A 169 4.29 8.76 1.25
C ILE A 169 4.60 8.94 2.72
N GLY A 170 4.98 7.85 3.37
CA GLY A 170 5.53 7.83 4.71
C GLY A 170 6.96 7.27 4.72
N LYS A 171 7.81 7.83 5.60
CA LYS A 171 9.19 7.38 5.80
C LYS A 171 9.48 7.18 7.27
#